data_3671f6437df4a0c9b3875f85de99189f
#
_entry.id   3671f6437df4a0c9b3875f85de99189f
#
_cell.length_a   1.000
_cell.length_b   1.000
_cell.length_c   1.000
_cell.angle_alpha   90.00
_cell.angle_beta   90.00
_cell.angle_gamma   90.00
#
_symmetry.space_group_name_H-M   'P 1'
#
loop_
_entity.id
_entity.type
_entity.pdbx_description
1 polymer ?
#
loop_
_entity_poly.entity_id
_entity_poly.type
_entity_poly.pdbx_seq_one_letter_code
_entity_poly.pdbx_strand_id
1 'polypeptide(L)'
;MNSKFTRSFLGIFALATLGTAVLPTQVQASTIVLNSGQVLGNPGTPSQTDSNITYWTKGIAVNPLSSNPFTAADFAAANGTGPCPDICGSAEVVADFPFAWIPSLPNAPDARWINWKNDPLWNNYGSPAASVLYAYRFNVPEPTINNAAIEMYWAIDDFLGQFPGFPDPNPIGVYINGHALGSSFSGAGYASEYSASQSIPSNWLNPGSNNWLYVYQRDAADGVSGAIFGAHISVNVPEPSSIIGLAVLSTLGAASTLKRQIKSSKPSEKETTKVG
;
A
#
# COMPACT_ATOMS: atom_id res chain seq x y z
N MET A 1 30.76 -17.05 -84.36
CA MET A 1 29.54 -16.54 -83.69
C MET A 1 29.56 -16.99 -82.22
N ASN A 2 29.99 -16.12 -81.37
CA ASN A 2 30.07 -16.41 -79.94
C ASN A 2 29.00 -15.67 -79.20
N SER A 3 28.04 -16.41 -78.63
CA SER A 3 27.00 -15.87 -77.76
C SER A 3 27.41 -15.96 -76.31
N LYS A 4 27.61 -14.81 -75.68
CA LYS A 4 27.90 -14.72 -74.23
C LYS A 4 26.55 -14.64 -73.49
N PHE A 5 26.23 -15.65 -72.71
CA PHE A 5 25.13 -15.65 -71.77
C PHE A 5 25.52 -14.88 -70.52
N THR A 6 24.95 -13.72 -70.33
CA THR A 6 25.04 -12.95 -69.07
C THR A 6 23.93 -13.42 -68.13
N ARG A 7 24.26 -14.11 -67.03
CA ARG A 7 23.31 -14.45 -65.95
C ARG A 7 23.23 -13.26 -64.97
N SER A 8 22.09 -12.57 -65.02
CA SER A 8 21.76 -11.58 -64.01
C SER A 8 21.28 -12.33 -62.75
N PHE A 9 22.00 -12.14 -61.64
CA PHE A 9 21.56 -12.56 -60.33
C PHE A 9 20.64 -11.47 -59.76
N LEU A 10 19.35 -11.74 -59.73
CA LEU A 10 18.38 -10.92 -59.00
C LEU A 10 18.46 -11.28 -57.48
N GLY A 11 19.14 -10.45 -56.71
CA GLY A 11 19.14 -10.57 -55.26
C GLY A 11 17.82 -10.07 -54.69
N ILE A 12 17.00 -10.98 -54.20
CA ILE A 12 15.79 -10.64 -53.42
C ILE A 12 16.26 -10.27 -52.02
N PHE A 13 16.29 -8.97 -51.70
CA PHE A 13 16.38 -8.48 -50.33
C PHE A 13 14.99 -8.63 -49.68
N ALA A 14 14.81 -9.68 -48.92
CA ALA A 14 13.67 -9.78 -48.03
C ALA A 14 13.92 -8.83 -46.83
N LEU A 15 13.27 -7.66 -46.86
CA LEU A 15 13.21 -6.76 -45.72
C LEU A 15 12.27 -7.42 -44.69
N ALA A 16 12.83 -8.07 -43.70
CA ALA A 16 12.07 -8.53 -42.53
C ALA A 16 11.71 -7.29 -41.70
N THR A 17 10.50 -6.77 -41.89
CA THR A 17 9.91 -5.81 -40.96
C THR A 17 9.68 -6.55 -39.65
N LEU A 18 10.58 -6.34 -38.67
CA LEU A 18 10.31 -6.69 -37.27
C LEU A 18 9.15 -5.82 -36.80
N GLY A 19 7.94 -6.35 -36.88
CA GLY A 19 6.81 -5.80 -36.16
C GLY A 19 7.16 -5.84 -34.67
N THR A 20 7.33 -4.68 -34.05
CA THR A 20 7.40 -4.56 -32.60
C THR A 20 6.03 -4.96 -32.09
N ALA A 21 5.86 -6.24 -31.71
CA ALA A 21 4.73 -6.66 -30.92
C ALA A 21 4.84 -5.89 -29.59
N VAL A 22 3.99 -4.89 -29.42
CA VAL A 22 3.76 -4.25 -28.12
C VAL A 22 3.06 -5.31 -27.29
N LEU A 23 3.84 -6.10 -26.55
CA LEU A 23 3.29 -7.01 -25.55
C LEU A 23 2.56 -6.13 -24.52
N PRO A 24 1.32 -6.49 -24.14
CA PRO A 24 0.66 -5.79 -23.05
C PRO A 24 1.57 -5.87 -21.84
N THR A 25 1.90 -4.73 -21.25
CA THR A 25 2.60 -4.66 -19.97
C THR A 25 1.69 -5.32 -18.95
N GLN A 26 2.05 -6.49 -18.47
CA GLN A 26 1.35 -7.09 -17.34
C GLN A 26 1.57 -6.17 -16.15
N VAL A 27 0.52 -5.91 -15.40
CA VAL A 27 0.55 -5.11 -14.18
C VAL A 27 0.61 -6.09 -13.03
N GLN A 28 1.69 -6.05 -12.25
CA GLN A 28 1.77 -6.81 -11.02
C GLN A 28 1.03 -6.03 -9.93
N ALA A 29 0.10 -6.69 -9.24
CA ALA A 29 -0.56 -6.15 -8.07
C ALA A 29 0.10 -6.68 -6.81
N SER A 30 0.42 -5.81 -5.86
CA SER A 30 0.77 -6.19 -4.49
C SER A 30 -0.30 -5.69 -3.54
N THR A 31 -0.50 -6.40 -2.44
CA THR A 31 -1.45 -6.03 -1.39
C THR A 31 -0.71 -5.89 -0.08
N ILE A 32 -0.86 -4.73 0.55
CA ILE A 32 -0.33 -4.43 1.87
C ILE A 32 -1.50 -4.56 2.85
N VAL A 33 -1.35 -5.44 3.84
CA VAL A 33 -2.37 -5.68 4.87
C VAL A 33 -1.96 -4.97 6.14
N LEU A 34 -2.85 -4.16 6.69
CA LEU A 34 -2.68 -3.40 7.92
C LEU A 34 -3.76 -3.83 8.91
N ASN A 35 -3.37 -4.19 10.13
CA ASN A 35 -4.31 -4.55 11.19
C ASN A 35 -3.92 -3.83 12.47
N SER A 36 -4.87 -3.21 13.15
CA SER A 36 -4.66 -2.61 14.45
C SER A 36 -4.34 -3.67 15.53
N GLY A 37 -3.58 -3.28 16.55
CA GLY A 37 -3.25 -4.13 17.67
C GLY A 37 -2.27 -5.26 17.34
N GLN A 38 -1.29 -5.00 16.47
CA GLN A 38 -0.26 -5.97 16.11
C GLN A 38 1.00 -5.79 16.95
N VAL A 39 1.52 -6.89 17.44
CA VAL A 39 2.81 -6.96 18.15
C VAL A 39 3.76 -7.82 17.34
N LEU A 40 4.79 -7.19 16.78
CA LEU A 40 5.76 -7.86 15.89
C LEU A 40 5.09 -8.66 14.74
N GLY A 41 4.02 -8.10 14.17
CA GLY A 41 3.29 -8.72 13.06
C GLY A 41 2.28 -9.81 13.43
N ASN A 42 2.05 -10.04 14.72
CA ASN A 42 1.04 -10.99 15.21
C ASN A 42 -0.05 -10.24 16.00
N PRO A 43 -1.28 -10.78 16.05
CA PRO A 43 -2.33 -10.21 16.89
C PRO A 43 -1.86 -10.10 18.34
N GLY A 44 -1.89 -8.88 18.87
CA GLY A 44 -1.45 -8.59 20.23
C GLY A 44 -2.40 -9.15 21.27
N THR A 45 -1.89 -9.32 22.47
CA THR A 45 -2.68 -9.64 23.67
C THR A 45 -2.94 -8.37 24.48
N PRO A 46 -3.93 -8.37 25.36
CA PRO A 46 -4.28 -7.22 26.19
C PRO A 46 -3.10 -6.55 26.86
N SER A 47 -3.12 -5.22 26.93
CA SER A 47 -2.08 -4.35 27.50
C SER A 47 -0.73 -4.37 26.79
N GLN A 48 -0.62 -5.04 25.64
CA GLN A 48 0.57 -4.94 24.79
C GLN A 48 0.53 -3.67 23.94
N THR A 49 1.70 -3.11 23.70
CA THR A 49 1.88 -1.97 22.82
C THR A 49 1.89 -2.41 21.36
N ASP A 50 1.08 -1.77 20.52
CA ASP A 50 1.12 -1.96 19.09
C ASP A 50 2.47 -1.52 18.51
N SER A 51 3.10 -2.36 17.72
CA SER A 51 4.43 -2.09 17.17
C SER A 51 4.44 -1.14 15.96
N ASN A 52 3.28 -0.88 15.36
CA ASN A 52 3.14 -0.16 14.10
C ASN A 52 2.33 1.13 14.23
N ILE A 53 1.57 1.29 15.33
CA ILE A 53 0.65 2.41 15.51
C ILE A 53 1.14 3.33 16.64
N THR A 54 1.39 4.57 16.24
CA THR A 54 1.57 5.68 17.17
C THR A 54 0.32 6.56 17.20
N TYR A 55 0.25 7.48 18.14
CA TYR A 55 -0.90 8.36 18.28
C TYR A 55 -0.54 9.75 18.79
N TRP A 56 -1.46 10.67 18.59
CA TRP A 56 -1.59 11.94 19.27
C TRP A 56 -3.00 12.10 19.84
N THR A 57 -3.10 12.56 21.09
CA THR A 57 -4.34 12.90 21.79
C THR A 57 -4.11 14.05 22.77
N LYS A 58 -5.19 14.70 23.18
CA LYS A 58 -5.20 15.67 24.30
C LYS A 58 -5.60 15.02 25.64
N GLY A 59 -5.84 13.71 25.62
CA GLY A 59 -6.28 12.97 26.81
C GLY A 59 -7.80 13.04 27.02
N ILE A 60 -8.23 12.72 28.23
CA ILE A 60 -9.64 12.54 28.60
C ILE A 60 -10.45 13.83 28.36
N ALA A 61 -11.69 13.64 27.90
CA ALA A 61 -12.73 14.68 27.80
C ALA A 61 -12.49 15.80 26.77
N VAL A 62 -11.62 15.62 25.79
CA VAL A 62 -11.46 16.60 24.70
C VAL A 62 -12.13 16.14 23.43
N ASN A 63 -13.18 16.85 23.06
CA ASN A 63 -13.96 16.63 21.86
C ASN A 63 -14.32 17.98 21.19
N PRO A 64 -13.94 18.23 19.89
CA PRO A 64 -13.05 17.43 19.03
C PRO A 64 -11.57 17.53 19.41
N LEU A 65 -10.72 16.67 18.83
CA LEU A 65 -9.28 16.67 19.07
C LEU A 65 -8.60 18.00 18.64
N SER A 66 -9.09 18.59 17.57
CA SER A 66 -8.67 19.91 17.08
C SER A 66 -9.88 20.78 16.77
N SER A 67 -9.80 22.08 17.03
CA SER A 67 -10.80 23.08 16.62
C SER A 67 -10.63 23.55 15.17
N ASN A 68 -9.60 23.08 14.48
CA ASN A 68 -9.26 23.40 13.09
C ASN A 68 -9.02 22.11 12.30
N PRO A 69 -9.03 22.13 10.96
CA PRO A 69 -8.56 21.04 10.14
C PRO A 69 -7.15 20.63 10.54
N PHE A 70 -6.88 19.31 10.54
CA PHE A 70 -5.55 18.79 10.86
C PHE A 70 -4.51 19.35 9.91
N THR A 71 -3.40 19.76 10.51
CA THR A 71 -2.23 20.31 9.81
C THR A 71 -1.14 19.25 9.63
N ALA A 72 -0.13 19.55 8.82
CA ALA A 72 1.06 18.70 8.71
C ALA A 72 1.75 18.48 10.08
N ALA A 73 1.69 19.45 11.00
CA ALA A 73 2.23 19.33 12.34
C ALA A 73 1.46 18.32 13.21
N ASP A 74 0.12 18.28 13.09
CA ASP A 74 -0.72 17.31 13.79
C ASP A 74 -0.45 15.88 13.31
N PHE A 75 -0.32 15.66 12.01
CA PHE A 75 0.07 14.38 11.43
C PHE A 75 1.48 13.98 11.85
N ALA A 76 2.42 14.92 11.90
CA ALA A 76 3.79 14.68 12.35
C ALA A 76 3.85 14.35 13.85
N ALA A 77 2.99 14.96 14.67
CA ALA A 77 2.85 14.60 16.08
C ALA A 77 2.31 13.16 16.23
N ALA A 78 1.24 12.82 15.51
CA ALA A 78 0.62 11.49 15.58
C ALA A 78 1.58 10.37 15.14
N ASN A 79 2.39 10.60 14.12
CA ASN A 79 3.33 9.60 13.60
C ASN A 79 4.72 9.64 14.28
N GLY A 80 4.92 10.50 15.26
CA GLY A 80 6.16 10.59 16.02
C GLY A 80 7.34 11.23 15.29
N THR A 81 7.12 11.87 14.12
CA THR A 81 8.20 12.56 13.37
C THR A 81 8.32 14.04 13.72
N GLY A 82 7.33 14.59 14.42
CA GLY A 82 7.29 15.99 14.87
C GLY A 82 7.20 16.13 16.38
N PRO A 83 7.25 17.39 16.89
CA PRO A 83 7.01 17.66 18.30
C PRO A 83 5.62 17.21 18.73
N CYS A 84 5.53 16.58 19.89
CA CYS A 84 4.25 16.25 20.50
C CYS A 84 3.69 17.48 21.23
N PRO A 85 2.52 18.00 20.84
CA PRO A 85 1.96 19.18 21.51
C PRO A 85 1.30 18.85 22.86
N ASP A 86 0.81 17.62 23.02
CA ASP A 86 0.08 17.19 24.22
C ASP A 86 0.54 15.79 24.67
N ILE A 87 -0.19 14.73 24.29
CA ILE A 87 0.11 13.33 24.64
C ILE A 87 0.31 12.53 23.36
N CYS A 88 1.46 11.90 23.24
CA CYS A 88 1.80 11.03 22.13
C CYS A 88 2.43 9.73 22.66
N GLY A 89 2.32 8.68 21.87
CA GLY A 89 2.89 7.38 22.25
C GLY A 89 2.57 6.32 21.22
N SER A 90 2.72 5.07 21.62
CA SER A 90 2.27 3.92 20.83
C SER A 90 0.92 3.43 21.37
N ALA A 91 0.02 3.05 20.49
CA ALA A 91 -1.28 2.53 20.87
C ALA A 91 -1.15 1.22 21.67
N GLU A 92 -2.07 1.00 22.59
CA GLU A 92 -2.11 -0.21 23.42
C GLU A 92 -3.31 -1.08 23.04
N VAL A 93 -3.13 -2.40 23.05
CA VAL A 93 -4.22 -3.35 22.86
C VAL A 93 -5.14 -3.32 24.08
N VAL A 94 -6.43 -3.11 23.84
CA VAL A 94 -7.44 -3.03 24.90
C VAL A 94 -7.58 -4.39 25.58
N ALA A 95 -7.48 -4.39 26.92
CA ALA A 95 -7.54 -5.60 27.74
C ALA A 95 -8.96 -6.17 27.81
N ASP A 96 -9.88 -5.30 28.24
CA ASP A 96 -11.29 -5.64 28.42
C ASP A 96 -12.13 -4.57 27.69
N PHE A 97 -12.84 -4.99 26.67
CA PHE A 97 -13.76 -4.10 25.97
C PHE A 97 -15.22 -4.41 26.37
N PRO A 98 -16.12 -3.44 26.33
CA PRO A 98 -17.53 -3.66 26.68
C PRO A 98 -18.14 -4.79 25.84
N PHE A 99 -19.02 -5.56 26.46
CA PHE A 99 -19.72 -6.67 25.80
C PHE A 99 -20.54 -6.23 24.56
N ALA A 100 -20.84 -4.95 24.44
CA ALA A 100 -21.54 -4.38 23.31
C ALA A 100 -20.63 -4.18 22.07
N TRP A 101 -19.32 -4.21 22.26
CA TRP A 101 -18.38 -4.08 21.14
C TRP A 101 -18.24 -5.40 20.39
N ILE A 102 -18.09 -5.31 19.05
CA ILE A 102 -17.77 -6.49 18.24
C ILE A 102 -16.41 -7.07 18.65
N PRO A 103 -16.29 -8.39 18.88
CA PRO A 103 -15.04 -8.96 19.38
C PRO A 103 -13.91 -9.00 18.34
N SER A 104 -14.27 -9.00 17.05
CA SER A 104 -13.31 -9.01 15.93
C SER A 104 -13.99 -8.50 14.67
N LEU A 105 -13.19 -8.08 13.70
CA LEU A 105 -13.67 -7.73 12.36
C LEU A 105 -13.74 -8.99 11.50
N PRO A 106 -14.88 -9.35 10.89
CA PRO A 106 -15.00 -10.50 9.98
C PRO A 106 -14.02 -10.47 8.80
N ASN A 107 -13.79 -9.28 8.24
CA ASN A 107 -12.91 -9.10 7.08
C ASN A 107 -11.46 -8.69 7.46
N ALA A 108 -11.18 -8.49 8.75
CA ALA A 108 -9.84 -8.27 9.29
C ALA A 108 -9.69 -9.00 10.66
N PRO A 109 -9.75 -10.35 10.68
CA PRO A 109 -9.87 -11.12 11.93
C PRO A 109 -8.63 -11.01 12.83
N ASP A 110 -7.50 -10.61 12.29
CA ASP A 110 -6.26 -10.40 13.04
C ASP A 110 -6.18 -9.03 13.71
N ALA A 111 -7.05 -8.08 13.36
CA ALA A 111 -7.14 -6.80 14.03
C ALA A 111 -7.58 -6.96 15.50
N ARG A 112 -7.10 -6.06 16.36
CA ARG A 112 -7.47 -6.00 17.78
C ARG A 112 -7.88 -4.57 18.12
N TRP A 113 -8.77 -4.46 19.12
CA TRP A 113 -9.13 -3.17 19.68
C TRP A 113 -7.90 -2.50 20.30
N ILE A 114 -7.72 -1.24 19.99
CA ILE A 114 -6.65 -0.39 20.50
C ILE A 114 -7.21 0.87 21.12
N ASN A 115 -6.44 1.44 22.05
CA ASN A 115 -6.63 2.80 22.54
C ASN A 115 -5.27 3.46 22.80
N TRP A 116 -5.30 4.77 23.08
CA TRP A 116 -4.11 5.54 23.43
C TRP A 116 -3.48 5.09 24.76
N LYS A 117 -4.29 4.48 25.64
CA LYS A 117 -3.86 3.91 26.90
C LYS A 117 -4.83 2.83 27.33
N ASN A 118 -4.31 1.72 27.78
CA ASN A 118 -5.07 0.70 28.48
C ASN A 118 -4.92 0.92 29.99
N ASP A 119 -5.89 1.59 30.62
CA ASP A 119 -5.88 1.86 32.05
C ASP A 119 -6.76 0.85 32.81
N PRO A 120 -6.15 -0.10 33.55
CA PRO A 120 -6.90 -1.12 34.29
C PRO A 120 -7.72 -0.53 35.45
N LEU A 121 -7.54 0.74 35.78
CA LEU A 121 -8.26 1.42 36.88
C LEU A 121 -9.64 1.96 36.45
N TRP A 122 -9.92 2.02 35.14
CA TRP A 122 -11.22 2.42 34.62
C TRP A 122 -12.22 1.26 34.61
N ASN A 123 -12.75 0.93 35.79
CA ASN A 123 -13.98 0.13 36.01
C ASN A 123 -14.18 -1.11 35.14
N ASN A 124 -13.15 -1.92 34.93
CA ASN A 124 -13.15 -3.14 34.11
C ASN A 124 -13.29 -2.93 32.60
N TYR A 125 -13.39 -1.71 32.11
CA TYR A 125 -13.48 -1.43 30.66
C TYR A 125 -12.17 -0.86 30.06
N GLY A 126 -11.16 -0.65 30.86
CA GLY A 126 -9.74 -0.57 30.50
C GLY A 126 -9.26 0.58 29.61
N SER A 127 -10.14 1.43 29.14
CA SER A 127 -9.80 2.40 28.09
C SER A 127 -10.36 3.78 28.38
N PRO A 128 -9.52 4.75 28.83
CA PRO A 128 -9.99 6.12 29.05
C PRO A 128 -10.50 6.75 27.76
N ALA A 129 -11.66 7.35 27.83
CA ALA A 129 -12.31 8.07 26.74
C ALA A 129 -11.46 9.25 26.25
N ALA A 130 -11.12 9.27 24.97
CA ALA A 130 -10.41 10.39 24.34
C ALA A 130 -10.56 10.36 22.82
N SER A 131 -10.60 11.55 22.21
CA SER A 131 -10.40 11.66 20.76
C SER A 131 -8.93 11.48 20.41
N VAL A 132 -8.63 10.59 19.45
CA VAL A 132 -7.27 10.15 19.14
C VAL A 132 -7.04 10.17 17.63
N LEU A 133 -5.90 10.69 17.20
CA LEU A 133 -5.39 10.53 15.85
C LEU A 133 -4.31 9.45 15.86
N TYR A 134 -4.65 8.26 15.39
CA TYR A 134 -3.71 7.16 15.21
C TYR A 134 -2.95 7.31 13.90
N ALA A 135 -1.71 6.83 13.87
CA ALA A 135 -0.85 6.80 12.69
C ALA A 135 -0.25 5.40 12.52
N TYR A 136 -0.70 4.66 11.53
CA TYR A 136 -0.17 3.34 11.17
C TYR A 136 0.88 3.50 10.07
N ARG A 137 2.12 3.08 10.36
CA ARG A 137 3.22 3.11 9.39
C ARG A 137 3.18 1.90 8.48
N PHE A 138 3.26 2.12 7.17
CA PHE A 138 3.44 1.07 6.19
C PHE A 138 4.45 1.45 5.10
N ASN A 139 4.97 0.46 4.40
CA ASN A 139 5.91 0.66 3.30
C ASN A 139 5.29 0.19 1.99
N VAL A 140 5.52 0.96 0.93
CA VAL A 140 5.25 0.57 -0.46
C VAL A 140 6.62 0.24 -1.06
N PRO A 141 6.97 -1.05 -1.21
CA PRO A 141 8.32 -1.45 -1.62
C PRO A 141 8.63 -1.13 -3.08
N GLU A 142 7.61 -0.95 -3.89
CA GLU A 142 7.72 -0.70 -5.32
C GLU A 142 8.24 0.72 -5.59
N PRO A 143 9.19 0.88 -6.55
CA PRO A 143 9.77 2.20 -6.87
C PRO A 143 8.82 3.10 -7.68
N THR A 144 7.79 2.52 -8.29
CA THR A 144 6.79 3.25 -9.08
C THR A 144 5.40 2.68 -8.85
N ILE A 145 4.39 3.54 -8.83
CA ILE A 145 2.99 3.19 -8.60
C ILE A 145 2.16 3.73 -9.76
N ASN A 146 1.45 2.85 -10.45
CA ASN A 146 0.50 3.24 -11.50
C ASN A 146 -0.85 3.61 -10.90
N ASN A 147 -1.40 2.70 -10.09
CA ASN A 147 -2.69 2.85 -9.42
C ASN A 147 -2.59 2.28 -8.02
N ALA A 148 -3.36 2.84 -7.11
CA ALA A 148 -3.54 2.29 -5.78
C ALA A 148 -5.00 2.39 -5.35
N ALA A 149 -5.42 1.51 -4.45
CA ALA A 149 -6.72 1.54 -3.83
C ALA A 149 -6.62 1.07 -2.37
N ILE A 150 -7.51 1.56 -1.54
CA ILE A 150 -7.69 1.10 -0.17
C ILE A 150 -9.07 0.51 -0.01
N GLU A 151 -9.14 -0.61 0.69
CA GLU A 151 -10.34 -1.16 1.29
C GLU A 151 -10.09 -1.25 2.78
N MET A 152 -10.96 -0.64 3.58
CA MET A 152 -10.80 -0.56 5.03
C MET A 152 -12.04 -1.09 5.73
N TYR A 153 -11.84 -1.79 6.83
CA TYR A 153 -12.83 -2.36 7.73
C TYR A 153 -12.59 -1.80 9.13
N TRP A 154 -13.66 -1.45 9.85
CA TRP A 154 -13.52 -0.90 11.20
C TRP A 154 -14.76 -1.10 12.06
N ALA A 155 -14.55 -1.04 13.35
CA ALA A 155 -15.52 -0.66 14.36
C ALA A 155 -14.86 0.33 15.31
N ILE A 156 -15.60 1.31 15.82
CA ILE A 156 -15.02 2.40 16.57
C ILE A 156 -16.04 2.94 17.61
N ASP A 157 -15.56 3.27 18.77
CA ASP A 157 -16.32 3.91 19.80
C ASP A 157 -15.71 5.31 20.07
N ASP A 158 -16.43 6.43 19.84
CA ASP A 158 -17.79 6.56 19.31
C ASP A 158 -17.82 6.68 17.77
N PHE A 159 -16.90 7.49 17.16
CA PHE A 159 -16.98 7.88 15.75
C PHE A 159 -15.65 7.85 15.04
N LEU A 160 -15.71 7.48 13.78
CA LEU A 160 -14.67 7.71 12.79
C LEU A 160 -14.93 9.08 12.13
N GLY A 161 -14.13 10.09 12.50
CA GLY A 161 -14.31 11.45 12.00
C GLY A 161 -15.58 12.14 12.50
N GLN A 162 -16.41 12.63 11.59
CA GLN A 162 -17.60 13.43 11.94
C GLN A 162 -18.74 12.59 12.51
N PHE A 163 -19.41 13.15 13.52
CA PHE A 163 -20.69 12.66 14.05
C PHE A 163 -21.86 13.51 13.56
N PRO A 164 -22.99 12.88 13.17
CA PRO A 164 -24.20 13.62 12.83
C PRO A 164 -24.69 14.49 14.00
N GLY A 165 -24.84 15.79 13.75
CA GLY A 165 -25.29 16.75 14.75
C GLY A 165 -24.19 17.45 15.56
N PHE A 166 -22.93 17.00 15.43
CA PHE A 166 -21.77 17.64 16.06
C PHE A 166 -20.75 18.00 14.98
N PRO A 167 -20.67 19.26 14.56
CA PRO A 167 -19.71 19.67 13.55
C PRO A 167 -18.27 19.41 14.02
N ASP A 168 -17.46 18.90 13.13
CA ASP A 168 -16.02 18.68 13.34
C ASP A 168 -15.26 19.29 12.16
N PRO A 169 -14.19 20.06 12.39
CA PRO A 169 -13.34 20.56 11.33
C PRO A 169 -12.63 19.42 10.55
N ASN A 170 -12.60 18.21 11.11
CA ASN A 170 -12.04 17.00 10.52
C ASN A 170 -13.14 15.95 10.27
N PRO A 171 -14.06 16.19 9.31
CA PRO A 171 -15.23 15.32 9.12
C PRO A 171 -14.86 13.93 8.60
N ILE A 172 -13.72 13.79 7.94
CA ILE A 172 -13.23 12.51 7.43
C ILE A 172 -12.36 11.85 8.50
N GLY A 173 -12.64 10.58 8.78
CA GLY A 173 -11.91 9.85 9.80
C GLY A 173 -10.61 9.18 9.32
N VAL A 174 -10.33 9.15 8.02
CA VAL A 174 -9.19 8.41 7.46
C VAL A 174 -8.39 9.26 6.47
N TYR A 175 -7.06 9.20 6.61
CA TYR A 175 -6.13 9.95 5.75
C TYR A 175 -4.97 9.06 5.31
N ILE A 176 -4.46 9.29 4.10
CA ILE A 176 -3.20 8.73 3.61
C ILE A 176 -2.18 9.87 3.46
N ASN A 177 -1.07 9.79 4.19
CA ASN A 177 -0.02 10.82 4.19
C ASN A 177 -0.55 12.26 4.37
N GLY A 178 -1.60 12.42 5.19
CA GLY A 178 -2.26 13.70 5.46
C GLY A 178 -3.34 14.10 4.44
N HIS A 179 -3.58 13.33 3.40
CA HIS A 179 -4.67 13.54 2.44
C HIS A 179 -5.93 12.81 2.89
N ALA A 180 -7.02 13.55 3.08
CA ALA A 180 -8.30 12.99 3.49
C ALA A 180 -8.89 12.07 2.39
N LEU A 181 -9.38 10.90 2.78
CA LEU A 181 -10.17 10.02 1.92
C LEU A 181 -11.60 10.57 1.74
N GLY A 182 -12.45 9.84 1.05
CA GLY A 182 -13.84 10.26 0.82
C GLY A 182 -14.72 10.16 2.06
N SER A 183 -15.90 10.76 1.99
CA SER A 183 -16.87 10.79 3.09
C SER A 183 -17.39 9.41 3.53
N SER A 184 -17.19 8.36 2.72
CA SER A 184 -17.48 6.99 3.12
C SER A 184 -16.58 6.47 4.24
N PHE A 185 -15.43 7.12 4.49
CA PHE A 185 -14.50 6.83 5.59
C PHE A 185 -14.83 7.67 6.82
N SER A 186 -16.10 7.67 7.20
CA SER A 186 -16.62 8.29 8.40
C SER A 186 -17.81 7.47 8.90
N GLY A 187 -18.21 7.66 10.14
CA GLY A 187 -19.36 6.98 10.70
C GLY A 187 -19.14 6.48 12.12
N ALA A 188 -20.17 5.86 12.68
CA ALA A 188 -20.21 5.47 14.06
C ALA A 188 -20.57 4.00 14.20
N GLY A 189 -19.97 3.35 15.16
CA GLY A 189 -20.44 2.07 15.64
C GLY A 189 -19.35 1.11 16.09
N TYR A 190 -19.56 0.59 17.26
CA TYR A 190 -18.71 -0.40 17.90
C TYR A 190 -19.30 -1.83 17.84
N ALA A 191 -20.59 -1.94 17.51
CA ALA A 191 -21.33 -3.21 17.58
C ALA A 191 -21.32 -4.00 16.27
N SER A 192 -20.81 -3.44 15.19
CA SER A 192 -20.74 -4.08 13.88
C SER A 192 -19.54 -3.59 13.08
N GLU A 193 -19.08 -4.39 12.12
CA GLU A 193 -18.07 -3.97 11.16
C GLU A 193 -18.67 -3.01 10.12
N TYR A 194 -17.97 -1.95 9.86
CA TYR A 194 -18.18 -1.02 8.74
C TYR A 194 -17.06 -1.21 7.72
N SER A 195 -17.32 -0.84 6.48
CA SER A 195 -16.31 -0.90 5.43
C SER A 195 -16.49 0.22 4.41
N ALA A 196 -15.37 0.62 3.81
CA ALA A 196 -15.34 1.52 2.67
C ALA A 196 -14.14 1.20 1.78
N SER A 197 -14.27 1.53 0.50
CA SER A 197 -13.19 1.40 -0.47
C SER A 197 -13.09 2.64 -1.35
N GLN A 198 -11.85 2.97 -1.77
CA GLN A 198 -11.56 4.12 -2.62
C GLN A 198 -10.24 3.93 -3.37
N SER A 199 -10.17 4.48 -4.59
CA SER A 199 -8.89 4.66 -5.29
C SER A 199 -8.05 5.72 -4.60
N ILE A 200 -6.76 5.48 -4.46
CA ILE A 200 -5.78 6.40 -3.91
C ILE A 200 -5.00 7.00 -5.10
N PRO A 201 -4.95 8.34 -5.25
CA PRO A 201 -4.04 8.97 -6.21
C PRO A 201 -2.59 8.53 -5.96
N SER A 202 -1.88 8.10 -6.99
CA SER A 202 -0.52 7.55 -6.83
C SER A 202 0.46 8.56 -6.24
N ASN A 203 0.24 9.85 -6.46
CA ASN A 203 1.04 10.94 -5.89
C ASN A 203 0.79 11.19 -4.38
N TRP A 204 -0.17 10.50 -3.76
CA TRP A 204 -0.35 10.50 -2.31
C TRP A 204 0.55 9.49 -1.60
N LEU A 205 1.10 8.54 -2.33
CA LEU A 205 1.99 7.51 -1.81
C LEU A 205 3.45 7.83 -2.12
N ASN A 206 4.33 7.45 -1.21
CA ASN A 206 5.78 7.58 -1.31
C ASN A 206 6.38 6.22 -1.67
N PRO A 207 6.68 5.94 -2.96
CA PRO A 207 7.26 4.67 -3.37
C PRO A 207 8.62 4.43 -2.72
N GLY A 208 8.90 3.19 -2.32
CA GLY A 208 10.16 2.80 -1.68
C GLY A 208 10.42 3.45 -0.32
N SER A 209 9.40 4.05 0.30
CA SER A 209 9.55 4.81 1.54
C SER A 209 8.37 4.56 2.49
N ASN A 210 8.46 5.13 3.69
CA ASN A 210 7.38 5.08 4.66
C ASN A 210 6.17 5.90 4.19
N ASN A 211 5.01 5.31 4.39
CA ASN A 211 3.71 5.91 4.24
C ASN A 211 2.94 5.77 5.54
N TRP A 212 1.90 6.56 5.70
CA TRP A 212 1.10 6.61 6.91
C TRP A 212 -0.39 6.55 6.58
N LEU A 213 -1.08 5.60 7.20
CA LEU A 213 -2.53 5.57 7.31
C LEU A 213 -2.89 6.22 8.64
N TYR A 214 -3.66 7.31 8.60
CA TYR A 214 -4.15 7.95 9.81
C TYR A 214 -5.62 7.62 10.00
N VAL A 215 -5.98 7.30 11.24
CA VAL A 215 -7.36 6.98 11.66
C VAL A 215 -7.71 7.92 12.81
N TYR A 216 -8.71 8.77 12.57
CA TYR A 216 -9.20 9.72 13.56
C TYR A 216 -10.42 9.14 14.27
N GLN A 217 -10.20 8.65 15.47
CA GLN A 217 -11.24 8.33 16.42
C GLN A 217 -11.68 9.60 17.15
N ARG A 218 -12.96 9.90 17.08
CA ARG A 218 -13.59 10.94 17.87
C ARG A 218 -14.41 10.33 18.99
N ASP A 219 -14.12 10.75 20.20
CA ASP A 219 -14.90 10.43 21.39
C ASP A 219 -15.85 11.61 21.69
N ALA A 220 -17.11 11.34 21.90
CA ALA A 220 -18.14 12.35 22.15
C ALA A 220 -18.71 12.33 23.56
N ALA A 221 -18.33 11.34 24.38
CA ALA A 221 -18.89 11.14 25.71
C ALA A 221 -17.81 10.73 26.72
N ASP A 222 -18.08 11.01 28.00
CA ASP A 222 -17.28 10.48 29.11
C ASP A 222 -17.59 8.98 29.30
N GLY A 223 -16.73 8.12 28.79
CA GLY A 223 -16.93 6.68 28.86
C GLY A 223 -15.70 5.92 28.45
N VAL A 224 -15.92 4.80 27.79
CA VAL A 224 -14.87 4.02 27.18
C VAL A 224 -14.72 4.42 25.73
N SER A 225 -13.51 4.36 25.22
CA SER A 225 -13.27 4.57 23.79
C SER A 225 -12.24 3.56 23.25
N GLY A 226 -12.27 3.34 21.95
CA GLY A 226 -11.35 2.46 21.28
C GLY A 226 -11.63 2.36 19.79
N ALA A 227 -10.66 1.86 19.07
CA ALA A 227 -10.76 1.59 17.65
C ALA A 227 -10.26 0.18 17.34
N ILE A 228 -10.93 -0.51 16.43
CA ILE A 228 -10.42 -1.70 15.77
C ILE A 228 -10.53 -1.46 14.27
N PHE A 229 -9.45 -1.67 13.53
CA PHE A 229 -9.46 -1.49 12.09
C PHE A 229 -8.47 -2.40 11.38
N GLY A 230 -8.81 -2.73 10.14
CA GLY A 230 -7.91 -3.36 9.18
C GLY A 230 -8.04 -2.69 7.84
N ALA A 231 -6.96 -2.66 7.06
CA ALA A 231 -6.99 -2.10 5.72
C ALA A 231 -6.17 -2.96 4.75
N HIS A 232 -6.66 -3.08 3.53
CA HIS A 232 -5.96 -3.67 2.39
C HIS A 232 -5.63 -2.55 1.41
N ILE A 233 -4.34 -2.26 1.22
CA ILE A 233 -3.87 -1.30 0.23
C ILE A 233 -3.33 -2.08 -0.95
N SER A 234 -4.06 -2.06 -2.06
CA SER A 234 -3.64 -2.67 -3.32
C SER A 234 -2.85 -1.65 -4.13
N VAL A 235 -1.66 -2.05 -4.59
CA VAL A 235 -0.77 -1.22 -5.41
C VAL A 235 -0.47 -1.95 -6.70
N ASN A 236 -0.73 -1.31 -7.82
CA ASN A 236 -0.41 -1.81 -9.14
C ASN A 236 0.87 -1.15 -9.65
N VAL A 237 1.83 -1.96 -10.04
CA VAL A 237 3.15 -1.52 -10.52
C VAL A 237 3.39 -1.99 -11.95
N PRO A 238 4.15 -1.23 -12.77
CA PRO A 238 4.62 -1.73 -14.04
C PRO A 238 5.53 -2.94 -13.82
N GLU A 239 5.38 -3.99 -14.60
CA GLU A 239 6.37 -5.08 -14.56
C GLU A 239 7.77 -4.55 -14.86
N PRO A 240 8.78 -5.03 -14.13
CA PRO A 240 10.16 -4.73 -14.48
C PRO A 240 10.41 -5.13 -15.92
N SER A 241 11.13 -4.29 -16.66
CA SER A 241 11.50 -4.47 -18.09
C SER A 241 12.31 -5.74 -18.37
N SER A 242 12.32 -6.70 -17.47
CA SER A 242 12.97 -8.02 -17.61
C SER A 242 12.49 -8.78 -18.84
N ILE A 243 11.22 -8.62 -19.24
CA ILE A 243 10.69 -9.21 -20.47
C ILE A 243 11.33 -8.56 -21.69
N ILE A 244 11.54 -7.23 -21.69
CA ILE A 244 12.23 -6.52 -22.77
C ILE A 244 13.69 -6.97 -22.81
N GLY A 245 14.35 -7.12 -21.65
CA GLY A 245 15.70 -7.62 -21.55
C GLY A 245 15.85 -9.06 -22.09
N LEU A 246 14.90 -9.94 -21.79
CA LEU A 246 14.88 -11.31 -22.28
C LEU A 246 14.60 -11.37 -23.80
N ALA A 247 13.73 -10.53 -24.32
CA ALA A 247 13.45 -10.41 -25.75
C ALA A 247 14.67 -9.89 -26.53
N VAL A 248 15.40 -8.90 -25.99
CA VAL A 248 16.64 -8.38 -26.57
C VAL A 248 17.74 -9.44 -26.54
N LEU A 249 17.90 -10.18 -25.44
CA LEU A 249 18.87 -11.27 -25.33
C LEU A 249 18.54 -12.41 -26.29
N SER A 250 17.29 -12.77 -26.48
CA SER A 250 16.87 -13.82 -27.42
C SER A 250 17.14 -13.42 -28.89
N THR A 251 16.91 -12.17 -29.26
CA THR A 251 17.21 -11.66 -30.61
C THR A 251 18.71 -11.58 -30.87
N LEU A 252 19.52 -11.16 -29.90
CA LEU A 252 20.98 -11.15 -29.99
C LEU A 252 21.58 -12.58 -30.06
N GLY A 253 21.00 -13.53 -29.31
CA GLY A 253 21.32 -14.94 -29.37
C GLY A 253 21.06 -15.57 -30.73
N ALA A 254 19.89 -15.28 -31.32
CA ALA A 254 19.53 -15.76 -32.66
C ALA A 254 20.44 -15.18 -33.76
N ALA A 255 20.78 -13.90 -33.67
CA ALA A 255 21.70 -13.25 -34.63
C ALA A 255 23.15 -13.84 -34.57
N SER A 256 23.59 -14.24 -33.39
CA SER A 256 24.91 -14.84 -33.20
C SER A 256 25.01 -16.29 -33.78
N THR A 257 23.93 -17.06 -33.70
CA THR A 257 23.84 -18.40 -34.27
C THR A 257 23.76 -18.38 -35.79
N LEU A 258 23.04 -17.43 -36.39
CA LEU A 258 23.02 -17.22 -37.82
C LEU A 258 24.43 -16.87 -38.38
N LYS A 259 25.15 -16.00 -37.68
CA LYS A 259 26.52 -15.62 -38.08
C LYS A 259 27.52 -16.77 -38.04
N ARG A 260 27.32 -17.74 -37.15
CA ARG A 260 28.13 -18.99 -37.11
C ARG A 260 27.80 -19.93 -38.25
N GLN A 261 26.53 -20.08 -38.63
CA GLN A 261 26.14 -20.94 -39.75
C GLN A 261 26.66 -20.43 -41.09
N ILE A 262 26.68 -19.11 -41.32
CA ILE A 262 27.20 -18.50 -42.56
C ILE A 262 28.73 -18.70 -42.69
N LYS A 263 29.47 -18.72 -41.55
CA LYS A 263 30.92 -18.97 -41.58
C LYS A 263 31.29 -20.42 -41.84
N SER A 264 30.43 -21.39 -41.54
CA SER A 264 30.70 -22.82 -41.76
C SER A 264 30.43 -23.30 -43.19
N SER A 265 29.81 -22.50 -44.05
CA SER A 265 29.44 -22.86 -45.42
C SER A 265 30.44 -22.39 -46.49
N LYS A 266 31.68 -22.02 -46.12
CA LYS A 266 32.73 -21.78 -47.16
C LYS A 266 33.12 -23.11 -47.80
N PRO A 267 33.05 -23.25 -49.14
CA PRO A 267 33.46 -24.46 -49.83
C PRO A 267 34.96 -24.67 -49.66
N SER A 268 35.34 -25.90 -49.33
CA SER A 268 36.74 -26.34 -49.36
C SER A 268 37.22 -26.33 -50.82
N GLU A 269 38.18 -25.50 -51.16
CA GLU A 269 38.83 -25.47 -52.45
C GLU A 269 39.62 -26.79 -52.59
N LYS A 270 39.21 -27.64 -53.55
CA LYS A 270 39.95 -28.87 -53.91
C LYS A 270 41.23 -28.48 -54.64
N GLU A 271 42.34 -28.72 -53.98
CA GLU A 271 43.69 -28.67 -54.57
C GLU A 271 43.79 -29.71 -55.67
N THR A 272 43.97 -29.27 -56.91
CA THR A 272 44.14 -30.14 -58.05
C THR A 272 45.69 -30.46 -58.17
N THR A 273 46.06 -31.63 -57.74
CA THR A 273 47.42 -32.12 -57.93
C THR A 273 47.69 -32.39 -59.40
N LYS A 274 48.55 -31.64 -60.06
CA LYS A 274 49.12 -31.96 -61.37
C LYS A 274 50.17 -33.07 -61.21
N VAL A 275 49.89 -34.25 -61.84
CA VAL A 275 50.88 -35.27 -62.12
C VAL A 275 51.49 -34.94 -63.45
N GLY A 276 52.81 -34.75 -63.48
CA GLY A 276 53.67 -34.72 -64.64
C GLY A 276 54.26 -36.06 -64.98
#